data_a2f870e9242744f916d50dc7bcac29aa
#
_entry.id   a2f870e9242744f916d50dc7bcac29aa
#
_cell.length_a   1.000
_cell.length_b   1.000
_cell.length_c   1.000
_cell.angle_alpha   90.00
_cell.angle_beta   90.00
_cell.angle_gamma   90.00
#
_symmetry.space_group_name_H-M   'P 1'
#
loop_
_entity.id
_entity.type
_entity.pdbx_description
1 polymer ?
#
loop_
_entity_poly.entity_id
_entity_poly.type
_entity_poly.pdbx_seq_one_letter_code
_entity_poly.pdbx_strand_id
1 'polypeptide(L)'
;MKKIIKILYIIIFILVLSGCNRQKNMEEDYDISIISTDKISLFKQHNGSITLQKEIKRNDNFGFLKEVYFNLKDKMFIKTTVIGKKALLAKINKNTLNIDLKKDDSEPYAFTYYENKIYATTVFTDKFNIIEYDDNFKEIKKKEIKKEGVNITNDIQVYKDNIFILGGNIDKNSKIRNLIWKFDMNFNLLEEIDLNYDQGAYLRFYIKDGIIYISQNSHGLTANNEPKGSNKILKYNLNTKNKEFIVLRYAYPLNIYPDQDNLIIEHYSLYVPNYRWTILNTKNNVQKNIYFNDRPKNEDKPPFFNQDKINYYFLFYDKLYVYNKETLEETIYNLSDYNISNADILITKKVD
;
A
#
# COMPACT_ATOMS: atom_id res chain seq x y z
N MET A 1 -23.28 -49.71 -38.32
CA MET A 1 -22.14 -49.67 -37.35
C MET A 1 -21.26 -48.42 -37.47
N LYS A 2 -20.64 -48.08 -38.61
CA LYS A 2 -19.71 -46.93 -38.74
C LYS A 2 -20.33 -45.55 -38.36
N LYS A 3 -21.64 -45.30 -38.56
CA LYS A 3 -22.30 -44.05 -38.16
C LYS A 3 -22.48 -43.91 -36.63
N ILE A 4 -22.79 -45.03 -35.96
CA ILE A 4 -22.98 -45.04 -34.49
C ILE A 4 -21.69 -44.80 -33.77
N ILE A 5 -20.57 -45.36 -34.27
CA ILE A 5 -19.22 -45.13 -33.69
C ILE A 5 -18.80 -43.67 -33.83
N LYS A 6 -19.07 -43.00 -34.95
CA LYS A 6 -18.79 -41.56 -35.11
C LYS A 6 -19.60 -40.70 -34.15
N ILE A 7 -20.87 -41.00 -33.92
CA ILE A 7 -21.72 -40.27 -32.97
C ILE A 7 -21.20 -40.47 -31.54
N LEU A 8 -20.75 -41.68 -31.17
CA LEU A 8 -20.18 -41.95 -29.85
C LEU A 8 -18.87 -41.20 -29.62
N TYR A 9 -18.02 -41.09 -30.63
CA TYR A 9 -16.78 -40.27 -30.54
C TYR A 9 -17.07 -38.78 -30.40
N ILE A 10 -18.09 -38.25 -31.06
CA ILE A 10 -18.49 -36.85 -30.92
C ILE A 10 -19.05 -36.57 -29.52
N ILE A 11 -19.85 -37.49 -28.97
CA ILE A 11 -20.40 -37.36 -27.61
C ILE A 11 -19.28 -37.42 -26.54
N ILE A 12 -18.32 -38.35 -26.71
CA ILE A 12 -17.16 -38.44 -25.80
C ILE A 12 -16.29 -37.19 -25.91
N PHE A 13 -16.08 -36.64 -27.12
CA PHE A 13 -15.30 -35.42 -27.33
C PHE A 13 -16.00 -34.18 -26.73
N ILE A 14 -17.34 -34.11 -26.81
CA ILE A 14 -18.14 -33.05 -26.17
C ILE A 14 -18.10 -33.21 -24.65
N LEU A 15 -18.15 -34.41 -24.10
CA LEU A 15 -18.01 -34.66 -22.65
C LEU A 15 -16.63 -34.37 -22.14
N VAL A 16 -15.58 -34.61 -22.91
CA VAL A 16 -14.18 -34.21 -22.56
C VAL A 16 -13.98 -32.71 -22.64
N LEU A 17 -14.63 -32.04 -23.60
CA LEU A 17 -14.59 -30.56 -23.69
C LEU A 17 -15.46 -29.87 -22.63
N SER A 18 -16.55 -30.49 -22.21
CA SER A 18 -17.38 -29.98 -21.10
C SER A 18 -16.78 -30.31 -19.73
N GLY A 19 -15.86 -31.26 -19.65
CA GLY A 19 -15.02 -31.55 -18.48
C GLY A 19 -13.81 -30.62 -18.32
N CYS A 20 -13.60 -29.63 -19.23
CA CYS A 20 -12.68 -28.53 -18.99
C CYS A 20 -13.18 -27.73 -17.78
N ASN A 21 -12.69 -28.08 -16.65
CA ASN A 21 -12.79 -27.46 -15.36
C ASN A 21 -13.12 -25.96 -15.46
N ARG A 22 -14.39 -25.60 -15.37
CA ARG A 22 -14.72 -24.51 -14.47
C ARG A 22 -14.29 -25.02 -13.08
N GLN A 23 -13.03 -24.83 -12.70
CA GLN A 23 -12.73 -24.65 -11.29
C GLN A 23 -13.75 -23.59 -10.84
N LYS A 24 -14.83 -24.01 -10.20
CA LYS A 24 -15.63 -23.11 -9.38
C LYS A 24 -14.56 -22.48 -8.48
N ASN A 25 -14.31 -21.20 -8.69
CA ASN A 25 -13.53 -20.42 -7.73
C ASN A 25 -14.28 -20.54 -6.40
N MET A 26 -13.96 -21.59 -5.64
CA MET A 26 -14.58 -21.79 -4.33
C MET A 26 -14.07 -20.65 -3.48
N GLU A 27 -14.99 -19.96 -2.88
CA GLU A 27 -14.68 -18.90 -1.94
C GLU A 27 -13.99 -19.53 -0.73
N GLU A 28 -12.78 -19.03 -0.40
CA GLU A 28 -12.03 -19.50 0.76
C GLU A 28 -12.65 -18.92 2.04
N ASP A 29 -12.86 -19.76 3.04
CA ASP A 29 -13.43 -19.36 4.33
C ASP A 29 -12.31 -19.09 5.35
N TYR A 30 -12.02 -17.81 5.62
CA TYR A 30 -11.01 -17.36 6.56
C TYR A 30 -11.37 -15.98 7.12
N ASP A 31 -10.76 -15.59 8.22
CA ASP A 31 -10.81 -14.23 8.77
C ASP A 31 -9.52 -13.47 8.45
N ILE A 32 -8.37 -14.16 8.60
CA ILE A 32 -7.03 -13.63 8.31
C ILE A 32 -6.32 -14.60 7.36
N SER A 33 -5.66 -14.05 6.36
CA SER A 33 -4.72 -14.79 5.50
C SER A 33 -3.34 -14.15 5.58
N ILE A 34 -2.32 -14.97 5.79
CA ILE A 34 -0.90 -14.56 5.76
C ILE A 34 -0.26 -15.15 4.53
N ILE A 35 0.27 -14.28 3.67
CA ILE A 35 1.04 -14.68 2.50
C ILE A 35 2.51 -14.63 2.86
N SER A 36 3.18 -15.76 2.73
CA SER A 36 4.62 -15.90 2.85
C SER A 36 5.25 -16.23 1.49
N THR A 37 6.55 -16.39 1.45
CA THR A 37 7.28 -16.62 0.20
C THR A 37 6.83 -17.88 -0.54
N ASP A 38 6.44 -18.93 0.19
CA ASP A 38 6.19 -20.28 -0.33
C ASP A 38 4.73 -20.74 -0.19
N LYS A 39 3.94 -20.05 0.64
CA LYS A 39 2.55 -20.45 0.92
C LYS A 39 1.65 -19.30 1.32
N ILE A 40 0.35 -19.56 1.28
CA ILE A 40 -0.72 -18.73 1.83
C ILE A 40 -1.36 -19.54 2.96
N SER A 41 -1.30 -19.01 4.18
CA SER A 41 -1.88 -19.64 5.38
C SER A 41 -3.18 -18.94 5.76
N LEU A 42 -4.26 -19.70 5.92
CA LEU A 42 -5.61 -19.22 6.22
C LEU A 42 -5.96 -19.49 7.68
N PHE A 43 -6.43 -18.47 8.38
CA PHE A 43 -6.76 -18.54 9.79
C PHE A 43 -8.18 -18.12 10.07
N LYS A 44 -8.80 -18.79 11.02
CA LYS A 44 -9.99 -18.32 11.75
C LYS A 44 -9.57 -17.67 13.05
N GLN A 45 -10.24 -16.56 13.37
CA GLN A 45 -10.06 -15.85 14.63
C GLN A 45 -11.26 -16.11 15.56
N HIS A 46 -10.99 -16.60 16.77
CA HIS A 46 -12.03 -16.85 17.77
C HIS A 46 -11.48 -16.53 19.16
N ASN A 47 -12.21 -15.70 19.93
CA ASN A 47 -11.91 -15.39 21.33
C ASN A 47 -10.43 -15.04 21.61
N GLY A 48 -9.83 -14.19 20.79
CA GLY A 48 -8.43 -13.76 20.97
C GLY A 48 -7.39 -14.81 20.57
N SER A 49 -7.78 -15.91 19.91
CA SER A 49 -6.87 -16.89 19.34
C SER A 49 -7.03 -16.97 17.81
N ILE A 50 -5.98 -17.41 17.11
CA ILE A 50 -6.04 -17.76 15.70
C ILE A 50 -5.84 -19.26 15.52
N THR A 51 -6.58 -19.86 14.61
CA THR A 51 -6.47 -21.29 14.28
C THR A 51 -6.22 -21.45 12.79
N LEU A 52 -5.12 -22.14 12.44
CA LEU A 52 -4.80 -22.47 11.06
C LEU A 52 -5.85 -23.42 10.49
N GLN A 53 -6.49 -23.04 9.39
CA GLN A 53 -7.52 -23.83 8.72
C GLN A 53 -6.97 -24.55 7.49
N LYS A 54 -6.13 -23.86 6.71
CA LYS A 54 -5.65 -24.34 5.42
C LYS A 54 -4.34 -23.68 5.04
N GLU A 55 -3.51 -24.41 4.30
CA GLU A 55 -2.36 -23.86 3.61
C GLU A 55 -2.49 -24.09 2.10
N ILE A 56 -2.14 -23.08 1.32
CA ILE A 56 -2.12 -23.11 -0.14
C ILE A 56 -0.68 -22.86 -0.56
N LYS A 57 -0.06 -23.82 -1.25
CA LYS A 57 1.30 -23.66 -1.76
C LYS A 57 1.37 -22.59 -2.84
N ARG A 58 2.37 -21.71 -2.77
CA ARG A 58 2.71 -20.76 -3.81
C ARG A 58 3.78 -21.34 -4.73
N ASN A 59 3.62 -21.08 -6.03
CA ASN A 59 4.59 -21.49 -7.06
C ASN A 59 5.15 -20.26 -7.81
N ASP A 60 4.85 -19.06 -7.36
CA ASP A 60 5.39 -17.83 -7.90
C ASP A 60 6.70 -17.43 -7.19
N ASN A 61 7.51 -16.59 -7.85
CA ASN A 61 8.84 -16.19 -7.39
C ASN A 61 8.91 -14.69 -7.13
N PHE A 62 7.87 -14.10 -6.55
CA PHE A 62 7.89 -12.67 -6.20
C PHE A 62 7.45 -12.45 -4.76
N GLY A 63 7.96 -11.37 -4.17
CA GLY A 63 7.51 -10.83 -2.90
C GLY A 63 6.67 -9.57 -3.11
N PHE A 64 6.38 -8.86 -2.03
CA PHE A 64 5.58 -7.65 -2.05
C PHE A 64 6.35 -6.45 -1.48
N LEU A 65 6.10 -5.27 -2.07
CA LEU A 65 6.57 -3.99 -1.53
C LEU A 65 5.49 -3.44 -0.60
N LYS A 66 5.79 -3.38 0.68
CA LYS A 66 4.83 -3.06 1.76
C LYS A 66 4.50 -1.56 1.87
N GLU A 67 5.14 -0.72 1.06
CA GLU A 67 5.09 0.74 1.20
C GLU A 67 3.75 1.36 0.82
N VAL A 68 3.10 0.84 -0.23
CA VAL A 68 1.79 1.33 -0.69
C VAL A 68 0.94 0.16 -1.12
N TYR A 69 -0.26 0.09 -0.58
CA TYR A 69 -1.28 -0.89 -0.96
C TYR A 69 -2.68 -0.32 -0.71
N PHE A 70 -3.67 -0.89 -1.38
CA PHE A 70 -5.09 -0.57 -1.19
C PHE A 70 -5.84 -1.84 -0.83
N ASN A 71 -6.32 -1.89 0.41
CA ASN A 71 -7.08 -3.01 0.93
C ASN A 71 -8.58 -2.70 0.82
N LEU A 72 -9.23 -3.26 -0.20
CA LEU A 72 -10.65 -3.09 -0.48
C LEU A 72 -11.46 -4.28 0.08
N LYS A 73 -12.78 -4.21 -0.03
CA LYS A 73 -13.67 -5.24 0.50
C LYS A 73 -13.37 -6.64 -0.07
N ASP A 74 -13.22 -6.75 -1.39
CA ASP A 74 -13.09 -8.00 -2.16
C ASP A 74 -11.70 -8.24 -2.75
N LYS A 75 -10.81 -7.24 -2.70
CA LYS A 75 -9.48 -7.29 -3.32
C LYS A 75 -8.47 -6.40 -2.62
N MET A 76 -7.20 -6.68 -2.90
CA MET A 76 -6.08 -5.82 -2.50
C MET A 76 -5.22 -5.51 -3.73
N PHE A 77 -4.81 -4.25 -3.86
CA PHE A 77 -3.78 -3.83 -4.82
C PHE A 77 -2.49 -3.52 -4.08
N ILE A 78 -1.38 -4.05 -4.57
CA ILE A 78 -0.06 -3.89 -3.95
C ILE A 78 1.03 -3.96 -5.02
N LYS A 79 2.18 -3.32 -4.78
CA LYS A 79 3.37 -3.50 -5.63
C LYS A 79 4.09 -4.80 -5.27
N THR A 80 4.69 -5.43 -6.28
CA THR A 80 5.50 -6.65 -6.10
C THR A 80 6.97 -6.37 -6.32
N THR A 81 7.81 -7.20 -5.69
CA THR A 81 9.22 -7.33 -6.07
C THR A 81 9.39 -8.58 -6.91
N VAL A 82 9.90 -8.45 -8.11
CA VAL A 82 10.28 -9.60 -8.92
C VAL A 82 11.79 -9.61 -9.06
N ILE A 83 12.46 -10.68 -8.64
CA ILE A 83 13.92 -10.78 -8.70
C ILE A 83 14.39 -10.58 -10.15
N GLY A 84 15.24 -9.56 -10.36
CA GLY A 84 15.78 -9.22 -11.68
C GLY A 84 14.78 -8.55 -12.65
N LYS A 85 13.61 -8.12 -12.19
CA LYS A 85 12.59 -7.42 -13.00
C LYS A 85 12.10 -6.16 -12.30
N LYS A 86 11.40 -5.32 -13.05
CA LYS A 86 10.73 -4.12 -12.52
C LYS A 86 9.60 -4.51 -11.56
N ALA A 87 9.35 -3.68 -10.56
CA ALA A 87 8.19 -3.84 -9.70
C ALA A 87 6.89 -3.69 -10.52
N LEU A 88 5.95 -4.59 -10.29
CA LEU A 88 4.64 -4.61 -10.95
C LEU A 88 3.53 -4.35 -9.93
N LEU A 89 2.35 -3.98 -10.42
CA LEU A 89 1.15 -4.02 -9.60
C LEU A 89 0.57 -5.43 -9.57
N ALA A 90 0.14 -5.87 -8.40
CA ALA A 90 -0.62 -7.09 -8.19
C ALA A 90 -2.03 -6.75 -7.70
N LYS A 91 -3.01 -7.51 -8.18
CA LYS A 91 -4.36 -7.56 -7.63
C LYS A 91 -4.53 -8.92 -6.98
N ILE A 92 -4.85 -8.94 -5.71
CA ILE A 92 -5.15 -10.14 -4.94
C ILE A 92 -6.65 -10.18 -4.71
N ASN A 93 -7.33 -11.19 -5.24
CA ASN A 93 -8.73 -11.43 -4.95
C ASN A 93 -8.86 -12.04 -3.56
N LYS A 94 -9.56 -11.37 -2.64
CA LYS A 94 -9.66 -11.80 -1.24
C LYS A 94 -10.54 -13.02 -1.04
N ASN A 95 -11.47 -13.30 -1.96
CA ASN A 95 -12.34 -14.47 -1.85
C ASN A 95 -11.65 -15.74 -2.35
N THR A 96 -10.86 -15.66 -3.41
CA THR A 96 -10.21 -16.82 -4.04
C THR A 96 -8.71 -16.90 -3.80
N LEU A 97 -8.10 -15.81 -3.30
CA LEU A 97 -6.67 -15.63 -3.10
C LEU A 97 -5.83 -15.73 -4.38
N ASN A 98 -6.49 -15.64 -5.55
CA ASN A 98 -5.79 -15.53 -6.82
C ASN A 98 -5.04 -14.19 -6.90
N ILE A 99 -3.82 -14.24 -7.44
CA ILE A 99 -2.95 -13.09 -7.62
C ILE A 99 -2.77 -12.82 -9.10
N ASP A 100 -3.30 -11.69 -9.59
CA ASP A 100 -3.14 -11.24 -10.96
C ASP A 100 -2.05 -10.16 -11.01
N LEU A 101 -1.09 -10.30 -11.92
CA LEU A 101 -0.02 -9.32 -12.13
C LEU A 101 -0.30 -8.45 -13.34
N LYS A 102 0.04 -7.15 -13.24
CA LYS A 102 0.09 -6.24 -14.38
C LYS A 102 1.12 -6.73 -15.40
N LYS A 103 0.73 -6.82 -16.67
CA LYS A 103 1.54 -7.47 -17.73
C LYS A 103 2.45 -6.52 -18.52
N ASP A 104 2.35 -5.21 -18.33
CA ASP A 104 3.19 -4.27 -19.07
C ASP A 104 4.52 -3.99 -18.36
N ASP A 105 5.49 -3.42 -19.10
CA ASP A 105 6.84 -3.13 -18.62
C ASP A 105 6.94 -1.78 -17.88
N SER A 106 5.84 -1.04 -17.73
CA SER A 106 5.87 0.24 -17.04
C SER A 106 5.84 0.03 -15.52
N GLU A 107 6.94 0.41 -14.87
CA GLU A 107 7.02 0.38 -13.41
C GLU A 107 6.22 1.53 -12.81
N PRO A 108 5.15 1.26 -12.03
CA PRO A 108 4.44 2.31 -11.31
C PRO A 108 5.31 2.81 -10.16
N TYR A 109 5.54 4.12 -10.11
CA TYR A 109 6.29 4.73 -9.01
C TYR A 109 5.37 4.97 -7.80
N ALA A 110 4.25 5.65 -8.02
CA ALA A 110 3.15 5.77 -7.07
C ALA A 110 1.85 5.34 -7.73
N PHE A 111 0.88 4.89 -6.94
CA PHE A 111 -0.45 4.55 -7.43
C PHE A 111 -1.52 4.77 -6.36
N THR A 112 -2.76 4.95 -6.81
CA THR A 112 -3.96 5.03 -5.96
C THR A 112 -5.13 4.32 -6.64
N TYR A 113 -6.16 3.99 -5.87
CA TYR A 113 -7.38 3.39 -6.35
C TYR A 113 -8.57 4.31 -6.06
N TYR A 114 -9.39 4.60 -7.07
CA TYR A 114 -10.56 5.44 -6.96
C TYR A 114 -11.60 5.03 -8.00
N GLU A 115 -12.87 4.84 -7.60
CA GLU A 115 -14.01 4.51 -8.47
C GLU A 115 -13.74 3.38 -9.49
N ASN A 116 -13.27 2.23 -9.00
CA ASN A 116 -12.94 1.05 -9.81
C ASN A 116 -11.83 1.27 -10.85
N LYS A 117 -10.98 2.28 -10.65
CA LYS A 117 -9.84 2.60 -11.49
C LYS A 117 -8.56 2.75 -10.68
N ILE A 118 -7.46 2.47 -11.31
CA ILE A 118 -6.13 2.66 -10.75
C ILE A 118 -5.49 3.86 -11.45
N TYR A 119 -5.05 4.84 -10.68
CA TYR A 119 -4.25 5.96 -11.15
C TYR A 119 -2.83 5.76 -10.70
N ALA A 120 -1.88 5.79 -11.63
CA ALA A 120 -0.47 5.55 -11.34
C ALA A 120 0.43 6.59 -12.00
N THR A 121 1.63 6.75 -11.44
CA THR A 121 2.68 7.54 -12.06
C THR A 121 3.85 6.66 -12.46
N THR A 122 4.50 6.99 -13.59
CA THR A 122 5.80 6.44 -13.96
C THR A 122 6.77 7.60 -14.17
N VAL A 123 8.00 7.48 -13.67
CA VAL A 123 8.97 8.59 -13.63
C VAL A 123 10.09 8.36 -14.62
N PHE A 124 10.47 9.44 -15.30
CA PHE A 124 11.64 9.56 -16.18
C PHE A 124 12.43 10.82 -15.78
N THR A 125 13.62 11.00 -16.32
CA THR A 125 14.52 12.09 -15.90
C THR A 125 13.87 13.48 -16.01
N ASP A 126 13.22 13.78 -17.15
CA ASP A 126 12.68 15.10 -17.49
C ASP A 126 11.14 15.15 -17.55
N LYS A 127 10.50 14.04 -17.20
CA LYS A 127 9.05 13.89 -17.32
C LYS A 127 8.53 12.80 -16.39
N PHE A 128 7.22 12.81 -16.17
CA PHE A 128 6.49 11.67 -15.60
C PHE A 128 5.20 11.45 -16.38
N ASN A 129 4.67 10.25 -16.34
CA ASN A 129 3.35 9.97 -16.87
C ASN A 129 2.33 9.86 -15.74
N ILE A 130 1.10 10.27 -16.03
CA ILE A 130 -0.09 9.90 -15.28
C ILE A 130 -0.82 8.87 -16.13
N ILE A 131 -1.17 7.73 -15.53
CA ILE A 131 -1.80 6.61 -16.23
C ILE A 131 -3.04 6.18 -15.46
N GLU A 132 -4.15 6.02 -16.17
CA GLU A 132 -5.38 5.45 -15.68
C GLU A 132 -5.52 4.03 -16.22
N TYR A 133 -5.73 3.07 -15.33
CA TYR A 133 -6.03 1.68 -15.67
C TYR A 133 -7.42 1.31 -15.17
N ASP A 134 -8.05 0.37 -15.84
CA ASP A 134 -9.19 -0.34 -15.27
C ASP A 134 -8.74 -1.32 -14.16
N ASP A 135 -9.72 -1.94 -13.52
CA ASP A 135 -9.52 -2.92 -12.45
C ASP A 135 -8.76 -4.19 -12.88
N ASN A 136 -8.57 -4.42 -14.17
CA ASN A 136 -7.82 -5.52 -14.76
C ASN A 136 -6.46 -5.10 -15.34
N PHE A 137 -5.98 -3.90 -14.96
CA PHE A 137 -4.72 -3.32 -15.42
C PHE A 137 -4.66 -2.97 -16.91
N LYS A 138 -5.80 -2.88 -17.60
CA LYS A 138 -5.85 -2.37 -18.96
C LYS A 138 -5.72 -0.85 -18.93
N GLU A 139 -4.76 -0.30 -19.67
CA GLU A 139 -4.58 1.15 -19.81
C GLU A 139 -5.82 1.76 -20.49
N ILE A 140 -6.45 2.72 -19.82
CA ILE A 140 -7.58 3.49 -20.35
C ILE A 140 -7.06 4.80 -20.94
N LYS A 141 -6.14 5.47 -20.21
CA LYS A 141 -5.66 6.79 -20.53
C LYS A 141 -4.25 7.00 -20.00
N LYS A 142 -3.45 7.74 -20.78
CA LYS A 142 -2.09 8.12 -20.39
C LYS A 142 -1.79 9.52 -20.86
N LYS A 143 -1.11 10.29 -20.01
CA LYS A 143 -0.59 11.62 -20.38
C LYS A 143 0.83 11.80 -19.87
N GLU A 144 1.67 12.26 -20.75
CA GLU A 144 3.03 12.66 -20.43
C GLU A 144 3.04 14.11 -19.91
N ILE A 145 3.67 14.33 -18.77
CA ILE A 145 3.84 15.63 -18.14
C ILE A 145 5.32 15.99 -18.19
N LYS A 146 5.66 16.94 -19.03
CA LYS A 146 7.02 17.46 -19.17
C LYS A 146 7.25 18.58 -18.16
N LYS A 147 8.34 18.49 -17.44
CA LYS A 147 8.81 19.49 -16.47
C LYS A 147 10.33 19.60 -16.59
N GLU A 148 10.85 20.82 -16.57
CA GLU A 148 12.29 21.03 -16.55
C GLU A 148 12.90 20.46 -15.25
N GLY A 149 14.03 19.77 -15.35
CA GLY A 149 14.72 19.14 -14.24
C GLY A 149 14.34 17.69 -14.02
N VAL A 150 14.86 17.10 -12.95
CA VAL A 150 14.53 15.71 -12.56
C VAL A 150 13.26 15.70 -11.73
N ASN A 151 12.26 14.95 -12.19
CA ASN A 151 10.97 14.87 -11.52
C ASN A 151 10.85 13.56 -10.74
N ILE A 152 10.33 13.65 -9.52
CA ILE A 152 10.06 12.51 -8.64
C ILE A 152 8.61 12.61 -8.21
N THR A 153 7.86 11.51 -8.30
CA THR A 153 6.48 11.42 -7.78
C THR A 153 6.48 10.45 -6.60
N ASN A 154 6.26 10.95 -5.39
CA ASN A 154 6.33 10.15 -4.18
C ASN A 154 5.00 9.46 -3.84
N ASP A 155 3.88 10.14 -4.11
CA ASP A 155 2.55 9.66 -3.76
C ASP A 155 1.50 10.28 -4.69
N ILE A 156 0.34 9.61 -4.81
CA ILE A 156 -0.79 10.05 -5.64
C ILE A 156 -2.10 9.70 -4.94
N GLN A 157 -3.05 10.64 -4.93
CA GLN A 157 -4.40 10.43 -4.44
C GLN A 157 -5.42 11.13 -5.31
N VAL A 158 -6.66 10.61 -5.32
CA VAL A 158 -7.81 11.28 -5.93
C VAL A 158 -8.73 11.78 -4.83
N TYR A 159 -9.13 13.04 -4.93
CA TYR A 159 -10.06 13.67 -3.99
C TYR A 159 -10.98 14.65 -4.73
N LYS A 160 -12.31 14.44 -4.62
CA LYS A 160 -13.35 15.26 -5.27
C LYS A 160 -13.04 15.53 -6.76
N ASP A 161 -12.88 14.44 -7.51
CA ASP A 161 -12.59 14.47 -8.96
C ASP A 161 -11.36 15.29 -9.36
N ASN A 162 -10.38 15.35 -8.48
CA ASN A 162 -9.06 15.89 -8.78
C ASN A 162 -7.98 14.91 -8.34
N ILE A 163 -6.93 14.82 -9.15
CA ILE A 163 -5.76 14.01 -8.89
C ILE A 163 -4.71 14.90 -8.24
N PHE A 164 -4.21 14.48 -7.10
CA PHE A 164 -3.13 15.15 -6.38
C PHE A 164 -1.90 14.24 -6.41
N ILE A 165 -0.77 14.79 -6.84
CA ILE A 165 0.51 14.07 -6.90
C ILE A 165 1.51 14.83 -6.05
N LEU A 166 1.97 14.20 -4.97
CA LEU A 166 3.08 14.69 -4.16
C LEU A 166 4.39 14.28 -4.83
N GLY A 167 5.29 15.22 -4.96
CA GLY A 167 6.59 14.94 -5.54
C GLY A 167 7.58 16.06 -5.38
N GLY A 168 8.62 16.01 -6.16
CA GLY A 168 9.65 17.01 -6.19
C GLY A 168 10.19 17.24 -7.59
N ASN A 169 10.77 18.40 -7.76
CA ASN A 169 11.54 18.75 -8.94
C ASN A 169 12.94 19.16 -8.49
N ILE A 170 13.95 18.57 -9.08
CA ILE A 170 15.37 18.93 -8.86
C ILE A 170 15.81 19.74 -10.07
N ASP A 171 16.12 21.03 -9.83
CA ASP A 171 16.58 21.92 -10.87
C ASP A 171 18.05 21.65 -11.27
N LYS A 172 18.54 22.33 -12.31
CA LYS A 172 19.92 22.23 -12.82
C LYS A 172 21.00 22.62 -11.78
N ASN A 173 20.62 23.31 -10.71
CA ASN A 173 21.51 23.68 -9.60
C ASN A 173 21.40 22.69 -8.43
N SER A 174 20.79 21.54 -8.61
CA SER A 174 20.52 20.51 -7.59
C SER A 174 19.62 21.01 -6.45
N LYS A 175 18.85 22.08 -6.68
CA LYS A 175 17.88 22.57 -5.70
C LYS A 175 16.59 21.77 -5.80
N ILE A 176 16.16 21.20 -4.69
CA ILE A 176 14.92 20.41 -4.60
C ILE A 176 13.76 21.37 -4.31
N ARG A 177 12.70 21.27 -5.13
CA ARG A 177 11.39 21.86 -4.86
C ARG A 177 10.41 20.73 -4.56
N ASN A 178 9.82 20.74 -3.38
CA ASN A 178 8.74 19.83 -3.03
C ASN A 178 7.40 20.45 -3.45
N LEU A 179 6.61 19.70 -4.17
CA LEU A 179 5.37 20.17 -4.81
C LEU A 179 4.23 19.18 -4.60
N ILE A 180 3.02 19.71 -4.58
CA ILE A 180 1.82 18.93 -4.94
C ILE A 180 1.29 19.48 -6.26
N TRP A 181 1.22 18.63 -7.27
CA TRP A 181 0.54 18.94 -8.52
C TRP A 181 -0.92 18.50 -8.42
N LYS A 182 -1.84 19.44 -8.69
CA LYS A 182 -3.27 19.16 -8.78
C LYS A 182 -3.69 19.13 -10.23
N PHE A 183 -4.31 18.02 -10.66
CA PHE A 183 -4.85 17.83 -12.00
C PHE A 183 -6.35 17.58 -11.96
N ASP A 184 -7.05 17.90 -13.05
CA ASP A 184 -8.39 17.38 -13.28
C ASP A 184 -8.37 15.91 -13.71
N MET A 185 -9.54 15.26 -13.83
CA MET A 185 -9.65 13.87 -14.29
C MET A 185 -9.26 13.69 -15.77
N ASN A 186 -9.05 14.77 -16.53
CA ASN A 186 -8.50 14.77 -17.87
C ASN A 186 -6.97 14.93 -17.91
N PHE A 187 -6.33 14.92 -16.71
CA PHE A 187 -4.90 15.11 -16.52
C PHE A 187 -4.41 16.49 -16.96
N ASN A 188 -5.27 17.52 -16.95
CA ASN A 188 -4.87 18.89 -17.12
C ASN A 188 -4.40 19.46 -15.79
N LEU A 189 -3.22 20.07 -15.77
CA LEU A 189 -2.69 20.70 -14.57
C LEU A 189 -3.55 21.91 -14.20
N LEU A 190 -4.09 21.89 -12.99
CA LEU A 190 -4.90 22.96 -12.44
C LEU A 190 -4.12 23.89 -11.51
N GLU A 191 -3.21 23.30 -10.69
CA GLU A 191 -2.48 24.04 -9.65
C GLU A 191 -1.17 23.35 -9.30
N GLU A 192 -0.13 24.13 -8.99
CA GLU A 192 1.10 23.68 -8.32
C GLU A 192 1.13 24.28 -6.91
N ILE A 193 1.13 23.43 -5.90
CA ILE A 193 1.22 23.83 -4.50
C ILE A 193 2.66 23.66 -4.06
N ASP A 194 3.35 24.79 -3.80
CA ASP A 194 4.73 24.78 -3.33
C ASP A 194 4.78 24.43 -1.84
N LEU A 195 5.53 23.38 -1.49
CA LEU A 195 5.74 22.91 -0.13
C LEU A 195 7.09 23.35 0.46
N ASN A 196 7.87 24.16 -0.25
CA ASN A 196 9.19 24.65 0.21
C ASN A 196 9.07 25.66 1.37
N TYR A 197 8.18 25.34 2.29
CA TYR A 197 7.98 26.10 3.52
C TYR A 197 9.16 25.93 4.49
N ASP A 198 9.77 24.75 4.47
CA ASP A 198 11.04 24.44 5.09
C ASP A 198 11.77 23.38 4.23
N GLN A 199 13.04 23.11 4.51
CA GLN A 199 13.88 22.17 3.73
C GLN A 199 13.56 20.71 4.05
N GLY A 200 12.27 20.36 4.15
CA GLY A 200 11.82 19.01 4.48
C GLY A 200 11.75 18.08 3.29
N ALA A 201 11.88 16.78 3.53
CA ALA A 201 11.53 15.72 2.60
C ALA A 201 10.12 15.22 2.90
N TYR A 202 9.21 15.40 1.95
CA TYR A 202 7.82 15.01 2.05
C TYR A 202 7.58 13.74 1.24
N LEU A 203 7.09 12.67 1.88
CA LEU A 203 7.07 11.35 1.25
C LEU A 203 5.68 10.80 0.97
N ARG A 204 4.73 10.99 1.89
CA ARG A 204 3.36 10.49 1.77
C ARG A 204 2.37 11.54 2.23
N PHE A 205 1.16 11.45 1.73
CA PHE A 205 0.09 12.34 2.16
C PHE A 205 -1.26 11.63 2.22
N TYR A 206 -2.19 12.22 2.93
CA TYR A 206 -3.59 11.81 2.95
C TYR A 206 -4.49 13.05 2.94
N ILE A 207 -5.56 13.00 2.12
CA ILE A 207 -6.52 14.10 2.02
C ILE A 207 -7.81 13.71 2.74
N LYS A 208 -8.19 14.51 3.73
CA LYS A 208 -9.43 14.36 4.48
C LYS A 208 -10.09 15.72 4.69
N ASP A 209 -11.39 15.82 4.40
CA ASP A 209 -12.22 16.99 4.64
C ASP A 209 -11.62 18.32 4.09
N GLY A 210 -10.95 18.24 2.94
CA GLY A 210 -10.29 19.38 2.31
C GLY A 210 -8.96 19.79 2.94
N ILE A 211 -8.40 18.96 3.82
CA ILE A 211 -7.09 19.14 4.43
C ILE A 211 -6.15 18.06 3.92
N ILE A 212 -4.98 18.46 3.45
CA ILE A 212 -3.89 17.55 3.10
C ILE A 212 -2.98 17.40 4.32
N TYR A 213 -2.80 16.18 4.80
CA TYR A 213 -1.84 15.80 5.85
C TYR A 213 -0.64 15.18 5.18
N ILE A 214 0.56 15.75 5.33
CA ILE A 214 1.76 15.35 4.60
C ILE A 214 2.84 14.98 5.60
N SER A 215 3.40 13.77 5.48
CA SER A 215 4.52 13.32 6.30
C SER A 215 5.81 14.05 5.90
N GLN A 216 6.39 14.80 6.82
CA GLN A 216 7.74 15.33 6.69
C GLN A 216 8.72 14.35 7.33
N ASN A 217 9.29 13.46 6.52
CA ASN A 217 10.15 12.39 7.02
C ASN A 217 11.48 12.91 7.58
N SER A 218 12.11 13.86 6.88
CA SER A 218 13.38 14.45 7.31
C SER A 218 13.42 15.96 7.06
N HIS A 219 14.34 16.62 7.74
CA HIS A 219 14.57 18.06 7.63
C HIS A 219 16.08 18.35 7.70
N GLY A 220 16.69 18.62 6.55
CA GLY A 220 18.13 18.82 6.41
C GLY A 220 18.94 17.55 6.62
N LEU A 221 20.24 17.72 6.83
CA LEU A 221 21.21 16.64 7.02
C LEU A 221 21.87 16.73 8.40
N THR A 222 22.32 15.59 8.90
CA THR A 222 23.20 15.48 10.07
C THR A 222 24.65 15.87 9.68
N ALA A 223 25.53 15.95 10.67
CA ALA A 223 26.95 16.15 10.42
C ALA A 223 27.60 15.05 9.55
N ASN A 224 27.01 13.86 9.52
CA ASN A 224 27.47 12.72 8.72
C ASN A 224 26.81 12.65 7.34
N ASN A 225 26.14 13.72 6.89
CA ASN A 225 25.37 13.77 5.64
C ASN A 225 24.18 12.79 5.56
N GLU A 226 23.69 12.31 6.68
CA GLU A 226 22.48 11.50 6.75
C GLU A 226 21.23 12.37 6.91
N PRO A 227 20.06 11.97 6.39
CA PRO A 227 18.83 12.72 6.61
C PRO A 227 18.50 12.87 8.10
N LYS A 228 18.39 14.11 8.58
CA LYS A 228 17.97 14.40 9.96
C LYS A 228 16.47 14.20 10.07
N GLY A 229 16.03 13.32 10.97
CA GLY A 229 14.61 13.03 11.16
C GLY A 229 13.79 14.25 11.55
N SER A 230 12.69 14.47 10.84
CA SER A 230 11.64 15.39 11.25
C SER A 230 10.58 14.64 12.07
N ASN A 231 9.88 15.34 12.94
CA ASN A 231 8.74 14.82 13.69
C ASN A 231 7.46 15.59 13.39
N LYS A 232 7.26 15.97 12.12
CA LYS A 232 6.16 16.86 11.75
C LYS A 232 5.25 16.25 10.70
N ILE A 233 3.96 16.53 10.82
CA ILE A 233 2.96 16.44 9.76
C ILE A 233 2.61 17.85 9.31
N LEU A 234 2.79 18.16 8.03
CA LEU A 234 2.31 19.42 7.46
C LEU A 234 0.82 19.27 7.15
N LYS A 235 0.00 20.15 7.72
CA LYS A 235 -1.41 20.33 7.34
C LYS A 235 -1.51 21.48 6.34
N TYR A 236 -2.11 21.20 5.19
CA TYR A 236 -2.41 22.19 4.18
C TYR A 236 -3.93 22.21 3.91
N ASN A 237 -4.56 23.34 4.14
CA ASN A 237 -5.99 23.51 3.88
C ASN A 237 -6.21 23.93 2.42
N LEU A 238 -6.92 23.10 1.65
CA LEU A 238 -7.18 23.33 0.22
C LEU A 238 -8.01 24.58 -0.06
N ASN A 239 -8.88 24.99 0.87
CA ASN A 239 -9.75 26.17 0.69
C ASN A 239 -9.05 27.45 1.10
N THR A 240 -8.45 27.48 2.29
CA THR A 240 -7.83 28.71 2.83
C THR A 240 -6.36 28.86 2.45
N LYS A 241 -5.74 27.80 1.89
CA LYS A 241 -4.30 27.75 1.56
C LYS A 241 -3.37 27.85 2.77
N ASN A 242 -3.91 27.82 3.99
CA ASN A 242 -3.13 27.87 5.21
C ASN A 242 -2.30 26.61 5.39
N LYS A 243 -1.09 26.82 5.94
CA LYS A 243 -0.13 25.75 6.28
C LYS A 243 0.14 25.80 7.77
N GLU A 244 0.11 24.65 8.43
CA GLU A 244 0.50 24.50 9.84
C GLU A 244 1.16 23.14 10.07
N PHE A 245 2.01 23.04 11.10
CA PHE A 245 2.61 21.78 11.48
C PHE A 245 1.98 21.19 12.73
N ILE A 246 1.69 19.88 12.67
CA ILE A 246 1.46 19.08 13.87
C ILE A 246 2.79 18.44 14.24
N VAL A 247 3.25 18.69 15.48
CA VAL A 247 4.46 18.07 16.02
C VAL A 247 4.10 16.72 16.62
N LEU A 248 4.75 15.67 16.14
CA LEU A 248 4.60 14.32 16.64
C LEU A 248 5.62 14.02 17.74
N ARG A 249 5.35 12.99 18.54
CA ARG A 249 6.31 12.53 19.56
C ARG A 249 7.56 11.90 18.93
N TYR A 250 7.42 11.23 17.79
CA TYR A 250 8.49 10.49 17.14
C TYR A 250 8.90 11.11 15.82
N ALA A 251 10.18 10.95 15.49
CA ALA A 251 10.73 11.37 14.21
C ALA A 251 10.43 10.36 13.09
N TYR A 252 10.72 10.77 11.86
CA TYR A 252 10.61 9.99 10.63
C TYR A 252 9.18 9.51 10.29
N PRO A 253 8.12 10.35 10.37
CA PRO A 253 6.81 9.95 9.88
C PRO A 253 6.91 9.59 8.38
N LEU A 254 6.32 8.46 8.01
CA LEU A 254 6.38 7.92 6.65
C LEU A 254 4.97 7.72 6.12
N ASN A 255 4.43 6.51 6.19
CA ASN A 255 3.11 6.20 5.67
C ASN A 255 2.01 6.75 6.58
N ILE A 256 0.90 7.15 5.95
CA ILE A 256 -0.30 7.66 6.62
C ILE A 256 -1.48 6.80 6.17
N TYR A 257 -2.12 6.12 7.12
CA TYR A 257 -3.28 5.27 6.87
C TYR A 257 -4.51 5.88 7.55
N PRO A 258 -5.64 6.01 6.84
CA PRO A 258 -6.86 6.54 7.43
C PRO A 258 -7.56 5.52 8.33
N ASP A 259 -8.15 5.99 9.42
CA ASP A 259 -9.05 5.23 10.27
C ASP A 259 -10.09 6.15 10.91
N GLN A 260 -11.23 6.31 10.27
CA GLN A 260 -12.30 7.23 10.68
C GLN A 260 -11.77 8.67 10.91
N ASP A 261 -11.79 9.16 12.16
CA ASP A 261 -11.26 10.47 12.53
C ASP A 261 -9.76 10.46 12.86
N ASN A 262 -9.12 9.31 12.76
CA ASN A 262 -7.70 9.16 13.05
C ASN A 262 -6.87 8.98 11.79
N LEU A 263 -5.60 9.34 11.89
CA LEU A 263 -4.53 8.97 10.97
C LEU A 263 -3.56 8.07 11.72
N ILE A 264 -3.31 6.90 11.17
CA ILE A 264 -2.31 5.96 11.68
C ILE A 264 -1.02 6.24 10.94
N ILE A 265 -0.03 6.74 11.66
CA ILE A 265 1.22 7.23 11.10
C ILE A 265 2.33 6.27 11.46
N GLU A 266 2.96 5.71 10.45
CA GLU A 266 4.16 4.91 10.56
C GLU A 266 5.38 5.82 10.75
N HIS A 267 6.30 5.44 11.65
CA HIS A 267 7.59 6.09 11.82
C HIS A 267 8.70 5.13 11.45
N TYR A 268 9.38 5.40 10.36
CA TYR A 268 10.43 4.54 9.85
C TYR A 268 11.59 5.33 9.26
N SER A 269 12.79 4.84 9.55
CA SER A 269 14.03 5.25 8.90
C SER A 269 15.01 4.09 8.87
N LEU A 270 15.73 3.95 7.77
CA LEU A 270 16.86 3.02 7.67
C LEU A 270 17.96 3.29 8.70
N TYR A 271 18.05 4.52 9.20
CA TYR A 271 19.07 4.96 10.16
C TYR A 271 18.67 4.75 11.62
N VAL A 272 17.39 4.57 11.90
CA VAL A 272 16.84 4.40 13.25
C VAL A 272 15.92 3.17 13.28
N PRO A 273 16.43 2.01 13.71
CA PRO A 273 15.71 0.74 13.63
C PRO A 273 14.62 0.57 14.70
N ASN A 274 13.85 1.61 15.00
CA ASN A 274 12.78 1.58 15.97
C ASN A 274 11.45 1.90 15.29
N TYR A 275 10.70 0.87 14.89
CA TYR A 275 9.36 1.05 14.35
C TYR A 275 8.43 1.54 15.43
N ARG A 276 7.79 2.66 15.17
CA ARG A 276 6.81 3.28 16.05
C ARG A 276 5.63 3.75 15.24
N TRP A 277 4.49 3.78 15.87
CA TRP A 277 3.27 4.19 15.23
C TRP A 277 2.57 5.22 16.11
N THR A 278 2.04 6.25 15.47
CA THR A 278 1.23 7.28 16.13
C THR A 278 -0.19 7.22 15.58
N ILE A 279 -1.16 7.18 16.46
CA ILE A 279 -2.56 7.40 16.15
C ILE A 279 -2.84 8.87 16.41
N LEU A 280 -3.06 9.65 15.36
CA LEU A 280 -3.32 11.09 15.43
C LEU A 280 -4.80 11.34 15.15
N ASN A 281 -5.53 11.88 16.14
CA ASN A 281 -6.91 12.31 15.93
C ASN A 281 -6.93 13.65 15.19
N THR A 282 -7.60 13.72 14.03
CA THR A 282 -7.62 14.88 13.15
C THR A 282 -8.47 16.05 13.64
N LYS A 283 -9.42 15.80 14.57
CA LYS A 283 -10.31 16.83 15.11
C LYS A 283 -9.68 17.65 16.24
N ASN A 284 -8.89 16.99 17.09
CA ASN A 284 -8.35 17.62 18.30
C ASN A 284 -6.82 17.50 18.45
N ASN A 285 -6.12 16.89 17.48
CA ASN A 285 -4.69 16.64 17.45
C ASN A 285 -4.17 15.77 18.63
N VAL A 286 -5.06 15.05 19.33
CA VAL A 286 -4.66 14.10 20.38
C VAL A 286 -3.89 12.94 19.74
N GLN A 287 -2.77 12.55 20.36
CA GLN A 287 -1.88 11.49 19.90
C GLN A 287 -1.85 10.33 20.90
N LYS A 288 -2.02 9.13 20.37
CA LYS A 288 -1.71 7.87 21.08
C LYS A 288 -0.58 7.17 20.33
N ASN A 289 0.20 6.33 21.00
CA ASN A 289 1.35 5.68 20.39
C ASN A 289 1.29 4.17 20.60
N ILE A 290 1.68 3.41 19.58
CA ILE A 290 1.82 1.97 19.61
C ILE A 290 3.30 1.63 19.69
N TYR A 291 3.65 0.72 20.60
CA TYR A 291 4.99 0.24 20.87
C TYR A 291 5.02 -1.27 20.74
N PHE A 292 6.09 -1.81 20.21
CA PHE A 292 6.34 -3.24 20.12
C PHE A 292 7.43 -3.60 21.13
N ASN A 293 7.06 -4.14 22.29
CA ASN A 293 7.99 -4.40 23.39
C ASN A 293 8.87 -5.64 23.17
N ASP A 294 8.38 -6.62 22.43
CA ASP A 294 9.03 -7.92 22.18
C ASP A 294 9.46 -8.08 20.71
N ARG A 295 10.07 -7.05 20.18
CA ARG A 295 10.49 -7.01 18.80
C ARG A 295 11.85 -7.68 18.60
N PRO A 296 12.04 -8.49 17.53
CA PRO A 296 13.36 -9.00 17.16
C PRO A 296 14.34 -7.83 16.92
N LYS A 297 15.53 -7.89 17.55
CA LYS A 297 16.52 -6.80 17.50
C LYS A 297 17.10 -6.54 16.10
N ASN A 298 16.93 -7.47 15.15
CA ASN A 298 17.56 -7.47 13.82
C ASN A 298 16.56 -7.33 12.67
N GLU A 299 15.34 -6.86 12.91
CA GLU A 299 14.42 -6.62 11.81
C GLU A 299 14.65 -5.25 11.17
N ASP A 300 15.22 -5.26 9.96
CA ASP A 300 15.51 -4.05 9.17
C ASP A 300 14.31 -3.54 8.36
N LYS A 301 13.18 -4.26 8.37
CA LYS A 301 12.00 -3.90 7.57
C LYS A 301 10.80 -3.58 8.43
N PRO A 302 10.00 -2.55 8.04
CA PRO A 302 8.78 -2.23 8.75
C PRO A 302 7.78 -3.39 8.67
N PRO A 303 6.92 -3.58 9.70
CA PRO A 303 5.84 -4.54 9.62
C PRO A 303 4.87 -4.17 8.50
N PHE A 304 4.22 -5.17 7.92
CA PHE A 304 3.07 -4.90 7.09
C PHE A 304 1.90 -4.51 8.00
N PHE A 305 1.34 -3.33 7.75
CA PHE A 305 0.16 -2.84 8.49
C PHE A 305 -1.12 -3.26 7.78
N ASN A 306 -2.12 -3.64 8.52
CA ASN A 306 -3.50 -3.79 8.06
C ASN A 306 -4.47 -3.46 9.18
N GLN A 307 -5.75 -3.30 8.86
CA GLN A 307 -6.79 -3.02 9.85
C GLN A 307 -8.15 -3.56 9.40
N ASP A 308 -9.00 -3.81 10.38
CA ASP A 308 -10.44 -4.01 10.21
C ASP A 308 -11.23 -3.05 11.14
N LYS A 309 -12.51 -3.28 11.35
CA LYS A 309 -13.34 -2.44 12.24
C LYS A 309 -12.85 -2.38 13.69
N ILE A 310 -12.23 -3.46 14.17
CA ILE A 310 -11.97 -3.70 15.59
C ILE A 310 -10.50 -3.59 15.90
N ASN A 311 -9.62 -4.00 14.97
CA ASN A 311 -8.21 -4.21 15.25
C ASN A 311 -7.28 -3.50 14.26
N TYR A 312 -6.10 -3.15 14.75
CA TYR A 312 -4.91 -2.89 13.97
C TYR A 312 -4.04 -4.14 13.97
N TYR A 313 -3.49 -4.49 12.81
CA TYR A 313 -2.64 -5.65 12.59
C TYR A 313 -1.27 -5.20 12.13
N PHE A 314 -0.21 -5.70 12.78
CA PHE A 314 1.18 -5.42 12.40
C PHE A 314 1.89 -6.76 12.20
N LEU A 315 2.13 -7.11 10.94
CA LEU A 315 2.76 -8.36 10.57
C LEU A 315 4.26 -8.17 10.38
N PHE A 316 5.04 -8.78 11.26
CA PHE A 316 6.47 -9.01 11.11
C PHE A 316 6.72 -10.37 10.45
N TYR A 317 7.99 -10.73 10.20
CA TYR A 317 8.31 -11.99 9.53
C TYR A 317 7.83 -13.24 10.25
N ASP A 318 7.89 -13.24 11.58
CA ASP A 318 7.61 -14.38 12.45
C ASP A 318 6.56 -14.10 13.52
N LYS A 319 6.02 -12.86 13.57
CA LYS A 319 5.06 -12.43 14.58
C LYS A 319 3.94 -11.60 13.99
N LEU A 320 2.74 -11.80 14.50
CA LEU A 320 1.59 -10.94 14.25
C LEU A 320 1.17 -10.27 15.54
N TYR A 321 1.24 -8.95 15.58
CA TYR A 321 0.71 -8.12 16.66
C TYR A 321 -0.67 -7.62 16.28
N VAL A 322 -1.62 -7.79 17.18
CA VAL A 322 -3.00 -7.34 17.02
C VAL A 322 -3.34 -6.41 18.18
N TYR A 323 -3.74 -5.19 17.86
CA TYR A 323 -4.16 -4.18 18.83
C TYR A 323 -5.65 -3.91 18.68
N ASN A 324 -6.42 -4.03 19.74
CA ASN A 324 -7.78 -3.55 19.75
C ASN A 324 -7.81 -2.03 19.59
N LYS A 325 -8.64 -1.51 18.69
CA LYS A 325 -8.67 -0.07 18.35
C LYS A 325 -9.13 0.83 19.50
N GLU A 326 -10.00 0.33 20.37
CA GLU A 326 -10.57 1.09 21.47
C GLU A 326 -9.65 1.06 22.71
N THR A 327 -9.24 -0.14 23.13
CA THR A 327 -8.49 -0.33 24.37
C THR A 327 -6.97 -0.23 24.17
N LEU A 328 -6.48 -0.46 22.95
CA LEU A 328 -5.08 -0.66 22.60
C LEU A 328 -4.42 -1.84 23.32
N GLU A 329 -5.24 -2.79 23.80
CA GLU A 329 -4.73 -4.07 24.30
C GLU A 329 -4.07 -4.86 23.17
N GLU A 330 -2.89 -5.39 23.47
CA GLU A 330 -2.05 -6.14 22.54
C GLU A 330 -2.28 -7.65 22.69
N THR A 331 -2.38 -8.33 21.56
CA THR A 331 -2.27 -9.79 21.45
C THR A 331 -1.15 -10.12 20.47
N ILE A 332 -0.25 -11.03 20.84
CA ILE A 332 0.89 -11.44 20.01
C ILE A 332 0.72 -12.90 19.61
N TYR A 333 0.84 -13.18 18.32
CA TYR A 333 0.87 -14.54 17.77
C TYR A 333 2.26 -14.83 17.21
N ASN A 334 2.90 -15.90 17.70
CA ASN A 334 4.16 -16.40 17.13
C ASN A 334 3.82 -17.24 15.89
N LEU A 335 4.23 -16.79 14.73
CA LEU A 335 3.92 -17.47 13.47
C LEU A 335 4.77 -18.72 13.23
N SER A 336 5.87 -18.84 13.95
CA SER A 336 6.67 -20.07 13.99
C SER A 336 5.88 -21.30 14.47
N ASP A 337 4.87 -21.11 15.34
CA ASP A 337 3.97 -22.16 15.81
C ASP A 337 3.13 -22.76 14.67
N TYR A 338 3.05 -22.04 13.54
CA TYR A 338 2.36 -22.44 12.30
C TYR A 338 3.35 -22.70 11.15
N ASN A 339 4.64 -22.87 11.43
CA ASN A 339 5.71 -23.03 10.45
C ASN A 339 5.79 -21.86 9.43
N ILE A 340 5.52 -20.64 9.87
CA ILE A 340 5.66 -19.41 9.06
C ILE A 340 6.85 -18.62 9.60
N SER A 341 7.91 -18.50 8.79
CA SER A 341 9.14 -17.78 9.16
C SER A 341 9.40 -16.53 8.30
N ASN A 342 8.70 -16.38 7.19
CA ASN A 342 8.89 -15.30 6.23
C ASN A 342 7.55 -14.73 5.79
N ALA A 343 6.75 -14.27 6.76
CA ALA A 343 5.49 -13.61 6.49
C ALA A 343 5.73 -12.29 5.74
N ASP A 344 5.00 -12.07 4.65
CA ASP A 344 5.18 -10.91 3.77
C ASP A 344 4.02 -9.94 3.89
N ILE A 345 2.79 -10.38 3.64
CA ILE A 345 1.60 -9.54 3.75
C ILE A 345 0.46 -10.25 4.49
N LEU A 346 -0.43 -9.46 5.06
CA LEU A 346 -1.63 -9.90 5.75
C LEU A 346 -2.88 -9.38 5.05
N ILE A 347 -3.83 -10.26 4.83
CA ILE A 347 -5.15 -9.95 4.28
C ILE A 347 -6.19 -10.23 5.34
N THR A 348 -7.03 -9.25 5.63
CA THR A 348 -8.25 -9.42 6.43
C THR A 348 -9.44 -9.56 5.48
N LYS A 349 -10.28 -10.57 5.68
CA LYS A 349 -11.46 -10.78 4.82
C LYS A 349 -12.54 -9.74 5.10
N LYS A 350 -12.67 -9.30 6.35
CA LYS A 350 -13.60 -8.26 6.77
C LYS A 350 -12.91 -6.90 6.69
N VAL A 351 -13.15 -6.17 5.61
CA VAL A 351 -12.86 -4.74 5.50
C VAL A 351 -14.18 -4.02 5.34
N ASP A 352 -14.32 -2.91 5.99
CA ASP A 352 -15.54 -2.07 5.94
C ASP A 352 -15.81 -1.43 4.60
#